data_31c94e17a49b4cca9503fbc1db3ec22b
#
_entry.id   31c94e17a49b4cca9503fbc1db3ec22b
#
_cell.length_a   1.000
_cell.length_b   1.000
_cell.length_c   1.000
_cell.angle_alpha   90.00
_cell.angle_beta   90.00
_cell.angle_gamma   90.00
#
_symmetry.space_group_name_H-M   'P 1'
#
loop_
_entity.id
_entity.type
_entity.pdbx_description
1 polymer ?
#
loop_
_entity_poly.entity_id
_entity_poly.type
_entity_poly.pdbx_seq_one_letter_code
_entity_poly.pdbx_strand_id
1 'polypeptide(L)'
;MSQSMNLYVHFPFCRRKCSYCALFSAAGRDESFRDGYAKNLAGIVKSSGCVFRTVYFGGGTPSLCNLDPLFDAIGERLAEGYEWTVELNPLDADPGRLENFRSRGANRVSMGVQSLDDSTLADMGRGHTAAEALDAFKAVRDAGFDNAGIDLIAGYPSLSKDAWKRTLDGLADFAPDHCSVYSLIREKGTLLDKRLERGETFLPGDDAALGELETAREVLSALSLDRYEISSYAKKGFECRHNLAVWRGEDYIGLGAGAHGRIGLFRSRGTFENPAPLLPSKRCANADCTELGDVQDALERALFRLRTREGLDLVFVENAYPVLASRLPEWKAKLLSLVDAGILSNAGGKNVFALSGRGTEVCDAVLSELI
;
A
#
# COMPACT_ATOMS: atom_id res chain seq x y z
N MET A 1 8.07 22.70 -18.62
CA MET A 1 7.03 21.65 -18.62
C MET A 1 6.82 21.23 -17.18
N SER A 2 5.59 21.15 -16.69
CA SER A 2 5.29 20.66 -15.35
C SER A 2 5.67 19.17 -15.27
N GLN A 3 6.40 18.79 -14.23
CA GLN A 3 6.82 17.41 -14.01
C GLN A 3 5.62 16.57 -13.57
N SER A 4 5.35 15.47 -14.27
CA SER A 4 4.29 14.53 -13.90
C SER A 4 4.79 13.59 -12.81
N MET A 5 4.11 13.59 -11.65
CA MET A 5 4.54 12.91 -10.41
C MET A 5 3.46 11.96 -9.87
N ASN A 6 3.88 11.07 -8.98
CA ASN A 6 3.00 10.31 -8.09
C ASN A 6 2.96 11.02 -6.73
N LEU A 7 1.80 11.11 -6.09
CA LEU A 7 1.62 11.79 -4.80
C LEU A 7 1.02 10.82 -3.78
N TYR A 8 1.73 10.60 -2.67
CA TYR A 8 1.20 9.98 -1.47
C TYR A 8 0.96 11.02 -0.39
N VAL A 9 -0.25 11.06 0.18
CA VAL A 9 -0.59 11.97 1.30
C VAL A 9 -0.91 11.14 2.52
N HIS A 10 -0.14 11.33 3.59
CA HIS A 10 -0.33 10.62 4.84
C HIS A 10 -1.17 11.43 5.84
N PHE A 11 -2.25 10.82 6.32
CA PHE A 11 -3.11 11.36 7.37
C PHE A 11 -2.88 10.57 8.66
N PRO A 12 -2.08 11.09 9.60
CA PRO A 12 -1.68 10.33 10.79
C PRO A 12 -2.75 10.35 11.89
N PHE A 13 -4.03 10.34 11.54
CA PHE A 13 -5.13 10.46 12.50
C PHE A 13 -6.00 9.21 12.48
N CYS A 14 -6.31 8.69 13.68
CA CYS A 14 -7.24 7.57 13.86
C CYS A 14 -8.15 7.86 15.04
N ARG A 15 -9.42 7.40 14.98
CA ARG A 15 -10.35 7.45 16.14
C ARG A 15 -9.82 6.57 17.26
N ARG A 16 -9.28 5.39 16.94
CA ARG A 16 -8.60 4.47 17.85
C ARG A 16 -7.44 3.80 17.12
N LYS A 17 -6.43 3.39 17.87
CA LYS A 17 -5.30 2.64 17.33
C LYS A 17 -5.60 1.15 17.40
N CYS A 18 -5.54 0.46 16.27
CA CYS A 18 -5.70 -0.99 16.20
C CYS A 18 -4.54 -1.69 16.92
N SER A 19 -4.77 -2.89 17.47
CA SER A 19 -3.82 -3.62 18.30
C SER A 19 -2.49 -3.95 17.60
N TYR A 20 -2.53 -4.15 16.29
CA TYR A 20 -1.40 -4.55 15.44
C TYR A 20 -0.72 -3.39 14.71
N CYS A 21 -1.33 -2.20 14.68
CA CYS A 21 -0.92 -1.15 13.75
C CYS A 21 0.33 -0.40 14.23
N ALA A 22 1.38 -0.42 13.39
CA ALA A 22 2.61 0.34 13.58
C ALA A 22 2.68 1.63 12.75
N LEU A 23 1.70 1.90 11.91
CA LEU A 23 1.67 3.12 11.10
C LEU A 23 1.78 4.35 12.00
N PHE A 24 2.55 5.34 11.54
CA PHE A 24 2.68 6.60 12.25
C PHE A 24 1.31 7.24 12.42
N SER A 25 0.88 7.38 13.66
CA SER A 25 -0.42 7.97 14.00
C SER A 25 -0.33 8.83 15.26
N ALA A 26 -1.04 9.96 15.24
CA ALA A 26 -1.19 10.91 16.34
C ALA A 26 -2.63 10.83 16.85
N ALA A 27 -2.84 10.14 17.96
CA ALA A 27 -4.13 10.11 18.63
C ALA A 27 -4.44 11.44 19.37
N GLY A 28 -5.73 11.71 19.62
CA GLY A 28 -6.16 12.81 20.48
C GLY A 28 -6.04 14.22 19.90
N ARG A 29 -5.77 14.35 18.60
CA ARG A 29 -5.81 15.65 17.93
C ARG A 29 -7.24 16.08 17.66
N ASP A 30 -7.59 17.32 18.00
CA ASP A 30 -8.91 17.87 17.75
C ASP A 30 -9.17 18.15 16.25
N GLU A 31 -10.39 18.46 15.89
CA GLU A 31 -10.82 18.73 14.52
C GLU A 31 -10.08 19.94 13.94
N SER A 32 -9.94 21.02 14.71
CA SER A 32 -9.24 22.22 14.26
C SER A 32 -7.80 21.95 13.86
N PHE A 33 -7.09 21.12 14.64
CA PHE A 33 -5.71 20.71 14.30
C PHE A 33 -5.69 19.90 13.00
N ARG A 34 -6.61 18.93 12.86
CA ARG A 34 -6.67 18.08 11.66
C ARG A 34 -6.99 18.88 10.41
N ASP A 35 -7.92 19.82 10.49
CA ASP A 35 -8.30 20.70 9.37
C ASP A 35 -7.19 21.70 9.03
N GLY A 36 -6.51 22.24 10.04
CA GLY A 36 -5.33 23.07 9.86
C GLY A 36 -4.20 22.30 9.15
N TYR A 37 -4.02 21.03 9.51
CA TYR A 37 -3.07 20.15 8.85
C TYR A 37 -3.42 19.93 7.37
N ALA A 38 -4.65 19.60 7.03
CA ALA A 38 -5.09 19.42 5.65
C ALA A 38 -4.93 20.72 4.82
N LYS A 39 -5.26 21.88 5.38
CA LYS A 39 -5.03 23.20 4.75
C LYS A 39 -3.55 23.46 4.48
N ASN A 40 -2.67 23.14 5.43
CA ASN A 40 -1.22 23.29 5.23
C ASN A 40 -0.74 22.43 4.07
N LEU A 41 -1.12 21.16 4.03
CA LEU A 41 -0.76 20.26 2.93
C LEU A 41 -1.28 20.76 1.58
N ALA A 42 -2.49 21.30 1.53
CA ALA A 42 -3.06 21.91 0.32
C ALA A 42 -2.23 23.11 -0.18
N GLY A 43 -1.73 23.96 0.74
CA GLY A 43 -0.82 25.05 0.43
C GLY A 43 0.47 24.56 -0.24
N ILE A 44 1.04 23.46 0.27
CA ILE A 44 2.25 22.85 -0.29
C ILE A 44 1.97 22.31 -1.70
N VAL A 45 0.85 21.61 -1.91
CA VAL A 45 0.45 21.11 -3.23
C VAL A 45 0.33 22.27 -4.23
N LYS A 46 -0.34 23.36 -3.85
CA LYS A 46 -0.49 24.56 -4.70
C LYS A 46 0.85 25.15 -5.12
N SER A 47 1.84 25.14 -4.23
CA SER A 47 3.17 25.70 -4.49
C SER A 47 4.12 24.74 -5.23
N SER A 48 3.80 23.44 -5.32
CA SER A 48 4.71 22.43 -5.88
C SER A 48 4.96 22.55 -7.38
N GLY A 49 4.00 23.11 -8.13
CA GLY A 49 4.06 23.20 -9.60
C GLY A 49 3.95 21.86 -10.33
N CYS A 50 3.64 20.77 -9.61
CA CYS A 50 3.55 19.42 -10.16
C CYS A 50 2.17 19.13 -10.76
N VAL A 51 2.13 18.18 -11.70
CA VAL A 51 0.93 17.51 -12.20
C VAL A 51 0.96 16.07 -11.71
N PHE A 52 -0.18 15.50 -11.31
CA PHE A 52 -0.22 14.19 -10.66
C PHE A 52 -0.85 13.12 -11.56
N ARG A 53 -0.11 12.01 -11.78
CA ARG A 53 -0.58 10.80 -12.47
C ARG A 53 -1.33 9.89 -11.52
N THR A 54 -0.84 9.79 -10.29
CA THR A 54 -1.52 9.08 -9.21
C THR A 54 -1.53 9.93 -7.95
N VAL A 55 -2.65 9.88 -7.23
CA VAL A 55 -2.81 10.47 -5.91
C VAL A 55 -3.30 9.36 -4.97
N TYR A 56 -2.69 9.25 -3.81
CA TYR A 56 -3.06 8.25 -2.81
C TYR A 56 -3.17 8.91 -1.43
N PHE A 57 -4.38 8.96 -0.91
CA PHE A 57 -4.67 9.41 0.45
C PHE A 57 -4.72 8.20 1.37
N GLY A 58 -3.76 8.09 2.28
CA GLY A 58 -3.65 6.93 3.16
C GLY A 58 -3.12 7.24 4.55
N GLY A 59 -2.73 6.19 5.25
CA GLY A 59 -2.11 6.25 6.56
C GLY A 59 -3.00 5.80 7.71
N GLY A 60 -3.52 6.74 8.50
CA GLY A 60 -4.48 6.45 9.56
C GLY A 60 -5.91 6.43 9.00
N THR A 61 -6.59 7.57 9.00
CA THR A 61 -7.95 7.71 8.48
C THR A 61 -8.11 9.08 7.83
N PRO A 62 -7.96 9.18 6.50
CA PRO A 62 -8.06 10.45 5.77
C PRO A 62 -9.37 11.20 6.04
N SER A 63 -10.47 10.47 6.11
CA SER A 63 -11.83 11.01 6.31
C SER A 63 -12.07 11.72 7.66
N LEU A 64 -11.11 11.66 8.58
CA LEU A 64 -11.17 12.43 9.83
C LEU A 64 -10.79 13.91 9.67
N CYS A 65 -10.27 14.30 8.51
CA CYS A 65 -9.94 15.68 8.17
C CYS A 65 -10.97 16.27 7.20
N ASN A 66 -11.11 17.59 7.20
CA ASN A 66 -11.72 18.26 6.06
C ASN A 66 -10.75 18.24 4.87
N LEU A 67 -11.05 17.41 3.89
CA LEU A 67 -10.20 17.19 2.71
C LEU A 67 -10.47 18.20 1.58
N ASP A 68 -11.51 19.03 1.66
CA ASP A 68 -11.90 19.95 0.59
C ASP A 68 -10.75 20.84 0.09
N PRO A 69 -9.90 21.43 0.96
CA PRO A 69 -8.76 22.24 0.49
C PRO A 69 -7.74 21.45 -0.33
N LEU A 70 -7.57 20.14 -0.03
CA LEU A 70 -6.68 19.26 -0.78
C LEU A 70 -7.31 18.83 -2.10
N PHE A 71 -8.62 18.53 -2.11
CA PHE A 71 -9.33 18.24 -3.33
C PHE A 71 -9.26 19.40 -4.32
N ASP A 72 -9.46 20.64 -3.85
CA ASP A 72 -9.30 21.85 -4.69
C ASP A 72 -7.89 22.00 -5.22
N ALA A 73 -6.88 21.84 -4.36
CA ALA A 73 -5.49 22.01 -4.74
C ALA A 73 -4.98 20.97 -5.74
N ILE A 74 -5.45 19.72 -5.63
CA ILE A 74 -5.03 18.59 -6.45
C ILE A 74 -5.83 18.53 -7.74
N GLY A 75 -7.16 18.79 -7.69
CA GLY A 75 -8.06 18.70 -8.84
C GLY A 75 -7.62 19.52 -10.04
N GLU A 76 -7.02 20.69 -9.81
CA GLU A 76 -6.47 21.56 -10.85
C GLU A 76 -5.15 21.03 -11.47
N ARG A 77 -4.61 19.92 -10.96
CA ARG A 77 -3.26 19.39 -11.27
C ARG A 77 -3.22 17.93 -11.64
N LEU A 78 -4.34 17.39 -12.06
CA LEU A 78 -4.44 15.98 -12.45
C LEU A 78 -3.99 15.80 -13.91
N ALA A 79 -3.21 14.76 -14.17
CA ALA A 79 -2.89 14.33 -15.53
C ALA A 79 -4.11 13.66 -16.17
N GLU A 80 -4.14 13.59 -17.49
CA GLU A 80 -5.14 12.79 -18.20
C GLU A 80 -5.05 11.31 -17.75
N GLY A 81 -6.19 10.69 -17.50
CA GLY A 81 -6.28 9.30 -17.08
C GLY A 81 -5.67 9.02 -15.69
N TYR A 82 -5.66 9.97 -14.79
CA TYR A 82 -5.14 9.84 -13.43
C TYR A 82 -5.86 8.74 -12.61
N GLU A 83 -5.20 8.29 -11.54
CA GLU A 83 -5.81 7.50 -10.46
C GLU A 83 -5.77 8.30 -9.16
N TRP A 84 -6.90 8.38 -8.45
CA TRP A 84 -6.96 9.01 -7.14
C TRP A 84 -7.64 8.09 -6.13
N THR A 85 -6.81 7.49 -5.27
CA THR A 85 -7.26 6.58 -4.21
C THR A 85 -7.49 7.33 -2.90
N VAL A 86 -8.58 6.97 -2.21
CA VAL A 86 -8.81 7.34 -0.81
C VAL A 86 -8.96 6.07 0.02
N GLU A 87 -8.14 5.90 1.06
CA GLU A 87 -8.34 4.87 2.07
C GLU A 87 -9.51 5.23 2.97
N LEU A 88 -10.33 4.23 3.29
CA LEU A 88 -11.56 4.40 4.04
C LEU A 88 -11.66 3.35 5.15
N ASN A 89 -12.09 3.77 6.33
CA ASN A 89 -12.57 2.85 7.35
C ASN A 89 -14.09 2.63 7.15
N PRO A 90 -14.64 1.40 7.31
CA PRO A 90 -16.07 1.16 7.17
C PRO A 90 -16.95 2.14 7.93
N LEU A 91 -16.58 2.52 9.16
CA LEU A 91 -17.31 3.51 9.97
C LEU A 91 -17.34 4.94 9.42
N ASP A 92 -16.56 5.22 8.38
CA ASP A 92 -16.45 6.55 7.77
C ASP A 92 -17.10 6.62 6.38
N ALA A 93 -17.76 5.54 5.94
CA ALA A 93 -18.46 5.42 4.66
C ALA A 93 -19.82 6.13 4.67
N ASP A 94 -19.83 7.42 5.02
CA ASP A 94 -21.01 8.27 4.95
C ASP A 94 -21.36 8.61 3.50
N PRO A 95 -22.61 8.42 3.04
CA PRO A 95 -22.99 8.66 1.64
C PRO A 95 -22.64 10.06 1.14
N GLY A 96 -22.94 11.10 1.91
CA GLY A 96 -22.65 12.49 1.51
C GLY A 96 -21.15 12.75 1.37
N ARG A 97 -20.34 12.14 2.23
CA ARG A 97 -18.86 12.19 2.14
C ARG A 97 -18.36 11.47 0.90
N LEU A 98 -18.89 10.28 0.61
CA LEU A 98 -18.50 9.50 -0.56
C LEU A 98 -18.85 10.22 -1.87
N GLU A 99 -20.06 10.81 -1.95
CA GLU A 99 -20.48 11.65 -3.07
C GLU A 99 -19.57 12.87 -3.24
N ASN A 100 -19.17 13.52 -2.13
CA ASN A 100 -18.22 14.64 -2.16
C ASN A 100 -16.86 14.17 -2.71
N PHE A 101 -16.31 13.07 -2.21
CA PHE A 101 -15.03 12.54 -2.70
C PHE A 101 -15.10 12.21 -4.20
N ARG A 102 -16.16 11.53 -4.63
CA ARG A 102 -16.38 11.15 -6.02
C ARG A 102 -16.51 12.35 -6.95
N SER A 103 -17.33 13.33 -6.58
CA SER A 103 -17.55 14.55 -7.37
C SER A 103 -16.31 15.43 -7.50
N ARG A 104 -15.40 15.34 -6.53
CA ARG A 104 -14.13 16.08 -6.52
C ARG A 104 -12.97 15.37 -7.19
N GLY A 105 -13.21 14.19 -7.77
CA GLY A 105 -12.24 13.51 -8.62
C GLY A 105 -11.60 12.26 -8.01
N ALA A 106 -11.87 11.88 -6.76
CA ALA A 106 -11.49 10.55 -6.29
C ALA A 106 -12.20 9.50 -7.15
N ASN A 107 -11.44 8.52 -7.67
CA ASN A 107 -11.97 7.50 -8.57
C ASN A 107 -11.64 6.07 -8.13
N ARG A 108 -10.97 5.91 -6.97
CA ARG A 108 -10.67 4.63 -6.35
C ARG A 108 -10.82 4.72 -4.84
N VAL A 109 -11.41 3.69 -4.23
CA VAL A 109 -11.49 3.52 -2.76
C VAL A 109 -10.79 2.24 -2.36
N SER A 110 -10.02 2.26 -1.25
CA SER A 110 -9.52 1.06 -0.56
C SER A 110 -10.11 1.04 0.84
N MET A 111 -10.91 0.01 1.15
CA MET A 111 -11.58 -0.07 2.44
C MET A 111 -10.89 -1.08 3.36
N GLY A 112 -10.41 -0.61 4.50
CA GLY A 112 -9.78 -1.46 5.52
C GLY A 112 -10.81 -2.31 6.29
N VAL A 113 -11.22 -3.43 5.72
CA VAL A 113 -12.17 -4.39 6.33
C VAL A 113 -11.46 -5.27 7.35
N GLN A 114 -10.32 -5.82 7.01
CA GLN A 114 -9.38 -6.64 7.76
C GLN A 114 -9.85 -8.09 8.00
N SER A 115 -11.12 -8.33 8.36
CA SER A 115 -11.74 -9.64 8.56
C SER A 115 -13.26 -9.53 8.43
N LEU A 116 -13.94 -10.63 8.19
CA LEU A 116 -15.39 -10.76 8.28
C LEU A 116 -15.82 -11.66 9.48
N ASP A 117 -14.95 -11.77 10.47
CA ASP A 117 -15.26 -12.41 11.75
C ASP A 117 -15.27 -11.36 12.86
N ASP A 118 -16.45 -11.13 13.46
CA ASP A 118 -16.64 -10.04 14.43
C ASP A 118 -15.78 -10.21 15.68
N SER A 119 -15.49 -11.44 16.09
CA SER A 119 -14.62 -11.71 17.25
C SER A 119 -13.17 -11.31 16.94
N THR A 120 -12.69 -11.63 15.75
CA THR A 120 -11.37 -11.22 15.26
C THR A 120 -11.28 -9.71 15.10
N LEU A 121 -12.30 -9.06 14.52
CA LEU A 121 -12.37 -7.60 14.40
C LEU A 121 -12.30 -6.91 15.78
N ALA A 122 -13.03 -7.41 16.76
CA ALA A 122 -13.01 -6.89 18.13
C ALA A 122 -11.61 -7.02 18.77
N ASP A 123 -10.93 -8.17 18.60
CA ASP A 123 -9.59 -8.41 19.12
C ASP A 123 -8.52 -7.57 18.40
N MET A 124 -8.67 -7.32 17.10
CA MET A 124 -7.89 -6.36 16.32
C MET A 124 -8.07 -4.91 16.81
N GLY A 125 -9.11 -4.64 17.59
CA GLY A 125 -9.49 -3.29 18.03
C GLY A 125 -10.22 -2.51 16.92
N ARG A 126 -10.84 -3.21 15.95
CA ARG A 126 -11.72 -2.56 14.95
C ARG A 126 -13.04 -2.15 15.61
N GLY A 127 -13.64 -1.08 15.12
CA GLY A 127 -14.89 -0.56 15.68
C GLY A 127 -16.14 -0.96 14.91
N HIS A 128 -15.99 -1.71 13.81
CA HIS A 128 -17.06 -2.17 12.93
C HIS A 128 -17.22 -3.68 12.98
N THR A 129 -18.39 -4.15 12.58
CA THR A 129 -18.74 -5.55 12.35
C THR A 129 -18.62 -5.90 10.86
N ALA A 130 -18.66 -7.20 10.53
CA ALA A 130 -18.68 -7.68 9.15
C ALA A 130 -19.88 -7.12 8.37
N ALA A 131 -21.06 -7.06 9.00
CA ALA A 131 -22.28 -6.51 8.38
C ALA A 131 -22.12 -5.03 8.06
N GLU A 132 -21.61 -4.22 9.01
CA GLU A 132 -21.34 -2.79 8.79
C GLU A 132 -20.29 -2.56 7.70
N ALA A 133 -19.28 -3.43 7.58
CA ALA A 133 -18.31 -3.37 6.49
C ALA A 133 -18.95 -3.63 5.12
N LEU A 134 -19.87 -4.59 5.02
CA LEU A 134 -20.61 -4.86 3.78
C LEU A 134 -21.52 -3.70 3.39
N ASP A 135 -22.25 -3.14 4.35
CA ASP A 135 -23.14 -1.98 4.10
C ASP A 135 -22.32 -0.75 3.70
N ALA A 136 -21.17 -0.52 4.35
CA ALA A 136 -20.22 0.52 3.97
C ALA A 136 -19.70 0.36 2.53
N PHE A 137 -19.40 -0.88 2.11
CA PHE A 137 -18.93 -1.14 0.77
C PHE A 137 -20.03 -0.94 -0.28
N LYS A 138 -21.27 -1.30 0.03
CA LYS A 138 -22.45 -0.97 -0.82
C LYS A 138 -22.59 0.53 -0.98
N ALA A 139 -22.47 1.31 0.11
CA ALA A 139 -22.52 2.77 0.03
C ALA A 139 -21.41 3.35 -0.87
N VAL A 140 -20.21 2.76 -0.90
CA VAL A 140 -19.14 3.13 -1.85
C VAL A 140 -19.59 2.89 -3.29
N ARG A 141 -20.25 1.75 -3.58
CA ARG A 141 -20.79 1.45 -4.92
C ARG A 141 -21.92 2.41 -5.30
N ASP A 142 -22.84 2.67 -4.38
CA ASP A 142 -23.97 3.58 -4.60
C ASP A 142 -23.51 5.01 -4.88
N ALA A 143 -22.38 5.44 -4.30
CA ALA A 143 -21.76 6.74 -4.60
C ALA A 143 -21.02 6.77 -5.97
N GLY A 144 -21.06 5.70 -6.76
CA GLY A 144 -20.53 5.64 -8.12
C GLY A 144 -19.02 5.35 -8.21
N PHE A 145 -18.43 4.69 -7.21
CA PHE A 145 -17.04 4.20 -7.32
C PHE A 145 -17.01 2.85 -8.04
N ASP A 146 -16.62 2.86 -9.31
CA ASP A 146 -16.43 1.64 -10.12
C ASP A 146 -15.16 0.88 -9.76
N ASN A 147 -14.18 1.54 -9.14
CA ASN A 147 -12.93 0.95 -8.66
C ASN A 147 -12.91 0.98 -7.12
N ALA A 148 -13.31 -0.13 -6.52
CA ALA A 148 -13.37 -0.27 -5.07
C ALA A 148 -12.71 -1.58 -4.62
N GLY A 149 -11.80 -1.45 -3.67
CA GLY A 149 -11.06 -2.57 -3.08
C GLY A 149 -11.28 -2.69 -1.58
N ILE A 150 -10.92 -3.85 -1.07
CA ILE A 150 -10.89 -4.14 0.37
C ILE A 150 -9.52 -4.63 0.78
N ASP A 151 -9.17 -4.40 2.05
CA ASP A 151 -7.93 -4.88 2.64
C ASP A 151 -8.25 -5.90 3.74
N LEU A 152 -7.53 -7.03 3.75
CA LEU A 152 -7.65 -8.13 4.71
C LEU A 152 -6.30 -8.40 5.37
N ILE A 153 -6.33 -9.00 6.57
CA ILE A 153 -5.13 -9.42 7.31
C ILE A 153 -5.23 -10.91 7.59
N ALA A 154 -4.27 -11.68 7.07
CA ALA A 154 -4.03 -13.08 7.37
C ALA A 154 -3.03 -13.24 8.53
N GLY A 155 -3.05 -14.35 9.24
CA GLY A 155 -2.10 -14.67 10.30
C GLY A 155 -2.37 -13.95 11.63
N TYR A 156 -3.56 -13.40 11.84
CA TYR A 156 -3.87 -12.76 13.12
C TYR A 156 -4.17 -13.81 14.21
N PRO A 157 -3.66 -13.66 15.46
CA PRO A 157 -3.71 -14.69 16.51
C PRO A 157 -5.09 -15.27 16.82
N SER A 158 -6.15 -14.46 16.81
CA SER A 158 -7.51 -14.91 17.06
C SER A 158 -8.26 -15.41 15.82
N LEU A 159 -7.63 -15.34 14.64
CA LEU A 159 -8.23 -15.77 13.37
C LEU A 159 -8.15 -17.30 13.25
N SER A 160 -9.28 -17.99 13.47
CA SER A 160 -9.35 -19.44 13.24
C SER A 160 -9.45 -19.76 11.75
N LYS A 161 -9.11 -21.00 11.37
CA LYS A 161 -9.27 -21.48 9.99
C LYS A 161 -10.70 -21.30 9.46
N ASP A 162 -11.70 -21.58 10.31
CA ASP A 162 -13.12 -21.42 9.94
C ASP A 162 -13.50 -19.94 9.80
N ALA A 163 -12.97 -19.07 10.65
CA ALA A 163 -13.18 -17.61 10.53
C ALA A 163 -12.51 -17.06 9.27
N TRP A 164 -11.31 -17.52 8.93
CA TRP A 164 -10.65 -17.17 7.68
C TRP A 164 -11.44 -17.63 6.45
N LYS A 165 -11.89 -18.89 6.49
CA LYS A 165 -12.75 -19.42 5.41
C LYS A 165 -14.02 -18.59 5.25
N ARG A 166 -14.75 -18.26 6.33
CA ARG A 166 -15.93 -17.39 6.26
C ARG A 166 -15.60 -16.00 5.70
N THR A 167 -14.44 -15.44 6.08
CA THR A 167 -13.98 -14.16 5.53
C THR A 167 -13.80 -14.24 4.02
N LEU A 168 -13.18 -15.29 3.51
CA LEU A 168 -12.97 -15.46 2.08
C LEU A 168 -14.26 -15.78 1.33
N ASP A 169 -15.12 -16.63 1.87
CA ASP A 169 -16.43 -16.95 1.28
C ASP A 169 -17.31 -15.69 1.15
N GLY A 170 -17.25 -14.79 2.13
CA GLY A 170 -17.99 -13.53 2.13
C GLY A 170 -17.51 -12.50 1.09
N LEU A 171 -16.35 -12.70 0.45
CA LEU A 171 -15.85 -11.79 -0.61
C LEU A 171 -16.79 -11.72 -1.83
N ALA A 172 -17.55 -12.78 -2.08
CA ALA A 172 -18.51 -12.79 -3.17
C ALA A 172 -19.61 -11.72 -2.98
N ASP A 173 -20.01 -11.43 -1.74
CA ASP A 173 -21.02 -10.42 -1.40
C ASP A 173 -20.49 -8.98 -1.60
N PHE A 174 -19.19 -8.78 -1.38
CA PHE A 174 -18.52 -7.52 -1.68
C PHE A 174 -18.31 -7.31 -3.18
N ALA A 175 -18.05 -8.38 -3.95
CA ALA A 175 -17.69 -8.33 -5.35
C ALA A 175 -16.63 -7.23 -5.66
N PRO A 176 -15.49 -7.20 -4.93
CA PRO A 176 -14.52 -6.12 -5.06
C PRO A 176 -13.79 -6.19 -6.43
N ASP A 177 -13.21 -5.06 -6.84
CA ASP A 177 -12.35 -5.02 -8.04
C ASP A 177 -10.88 -5.22 -7.69
N HIS A 178 -10.57 -5.04 -6.40
CA HIS A 178 -9.23 -5.15 -5.84
C HIS A 178 -9.33 -5.71 -4.41
N CYS A 179 -8.37 -6.54 -4.03
CA CYS A 179 -8.24 -7.03 -2.66
C CYS A 179 -6.76 -7.04 -2.27
N SER A 180 -6.42 -6.42 -1.14
CA SER A 180 -5.11 -6.62 -0.52
C SER A 180 -5.23 -7.64 0.60
N VAL A 181 -4.34 -8.61 0.63
CA VAL A 181 -4.22 -9.59 1.72
C VAL A 181 -2.83 -9.47 2.31
N TYR A 182 -2.76 -8.86 3.48
CA TYR A 182 -1.50 -8.66 4.18
C TYR A 182 -1.25 -9.81 5.15
N SER A 183 -0.06 -10.38 5.13
CA SER A 183 0.41 -11.22 6.24
C SER A 183 0.67 -10.34 7.46
N LEU A 184 0.17 -10.74 8.62
CA LEU A 184 0.46 -10.04 9.86
C LEU A 184 1.95 -10.06 10.15
N ILE A 185 2.55 -8.89 10.33
CA ILE A 185 3.93 -8.73 10.80
C ILE A 185 3.88 -8.28 12.26
N ARG A 186 4.67 -8.93 13.12
CA ARG A 186 4.86 -8.48 14.50
C ARG A 186 5.67 -7.18 14.51
N GLU A 187 5.01 -6.10 14.86
CA GLU A 187 5.61 -4.77 14.93
C GLU A 187 5.85 -4.35 16.39
N LYS A 188 7.10 -4.06 16.73
CA LYS A 188 7.52 -3.68 18.09
C LYS A 188 6.74 -2.47 18.60
N GLY A 189 6.37 -2.54 19.88
CA GLY A 189 5.71 -1.45 20.62
C GLY A 189 4.19 -1.35 20.36
N THR A 190 3.62 -2.16 19.49
CA THR A 190 2.17 -2.28 19.31
C THR A 190 1.51 -2.94 20.53
N LEU A 191 0.18 -2.83 20.64
CA LEU A 191 -0.54 -3.53 21.72
C LEU A 191 -0.43 -5.05 21.54
N LEU A 192 -0.50 -5.52 20.31
CA LEU A 192 -0.33 -6.94 19.98
C LEU A 192 1.06 -7.45 20.39
N ASP A 193 2.11 -6.69 20.08
CA ASP A 193 3.49 -7.03 20.48
C ASP A 193 3.62 -7.20 22.00
N LYS A 194 3.05 -6.28 22.78
CA LYS A 194 3.03 -6.36 24.25
C LYS A 194 2.25 -7.57 24.76
N ARG A 195 1.16 -7.95 24.10
CA ARG A 195 0.38 -9.16 24.47
C ARG A 195 1.16 -10.45 24.16
N LEU A 196 1.88 -10.46 23.04
CA LEU A 196 2.79 -11.57 22.68
C LEU A 196 3.94 -11.70 23.68
N GLU A 197 4.57 -10.59 24.08
CA GLU A 197 5.64 -10.59 25.08
C GLU A 197 5.17 -11.11 26.46
N ARG A 198 3.91 -10.88 26.82
CA ARG A 198 3.31 -11.37 28.09
C ARG A 198 2.78 -12.80 28.02
N GLY A 199 2.84 -13.43 26.83
CA GLY A 199 2.25 -14.76 26.63
C GLY A 199 0.72 -14.79 26.70
N GLU A 200 0.06 -13.64 26.51
CA GLU A 200 -1.40 -13.51 26.51
C GLU A 200 -2.01 -13.99 25.19
N THR A 201 -1.21 -14.05 24.14
CA THR A 201 -1.56 -14.56 22.80
C THR A 201 -0.32 -15.05 22.08
N PHE A 202 -0.50 -15.80 20.99
CA PHE A 202 0.58 -16.39 20.20
C PHE A 202 0.28 -16.23 18.72
N LEU A 203 1.32 -15.96 17.92
CA LEU A 203 1.18 -15.97 16.47
C LEU A 203 0.90 -17.41 15.98
N PRO A 204 0.15 -17.57 14.89
CA PRO A 204 0.08 -18.87 14.24
C PRO A 204 1.48 -19.28 13.76
N GLY A 205 1.74 -20.58 13.69
CA GLY A 205 2.98 -21.07 13.07
C GLY A 205 3.06 -20.70 11.60
N ASP A 206 4.27 -20.64 11.07
CA ASP A 206 4.54 -20.20 9.69
C ASP A 206 3.71 -21.00 8.66
N ASP A 207 3.62 -22.33 8.80
CA ASP A 207 2.80 -23.19 7.93
C ASP A 207 1.31 -22.80 7.94
N ALA A 208 0.78 -22.37 9.08
CA ALA A 208 -0.61 -21.96 9.18
C ALA A 208 -0.84 -20.61 8.50
N ALA A 209 0.05 -19.66 8.72
CA ALA A 209 -0.01 -18.35 8.08
C ALA A 209 0.14 -18.45 6.55
N LEU A 210 1.06 -19.29 6.08
CA LEU A 210 1.25 -19.62 4.66
C LEU A 210 0.00 -20.27 4.06
N GLY A 211 -0.62 -21.23 4.75
CA GLY A 211 -1.86 -21.87 4.30
C GLY A 211 -3.03 -20.89 4.17
N GLU A 212 -3.11 -19.87 5.03
CA GLU A 212 -4.11 -18.81 4.90
C GLU A 212 -3.89 -17.97 3.63
N LEU A 213 -2.64 -17.59 3.32
CA LEU A 213 -2.31 -16.85 2.11
C LEU A 213 -2.56 -17.67 0.84
N GLU A 214 -2.24 -18.96 0.84
CA GLU A 214 -2.52 -19.86 -0.28
C GLU A 214 -4.03 -19.99 -0.52
N THR A 215 -4.82 -20.21 0.54
CA THR A 215 -6.28 -20.26 0.45
C THR A 215 -6.86 -18.95 -0.10
N ALA A 216 -6.37 -17.81 0.37
CA ALA A 216 -6.78 -16.50 -0.15
C ALA A 216 -6.49 -16.39 -1.65
N ARG A 217 -5.30 -16.79 -2.09
CA ARG A 217 -4.91 -16.76 -3.51
C ARG A 217 -5.84 -17.58 -4.39
N GLU A 218 -6.21 -18.80 -3.93
CA GLU A 218 -7.11 -19.69 -4.66
C GLU A 218 -8.50 -19.08 -4.79
N VAL A 219 -9.08 -18.59 -3.69
CA VAL A 219 -10.42 -17.98 -3.68
C VAL A 219 -10.43 -16.69 -4.53
N LEU A 220 -9.45 -15.81 -4.38
CA LEU A 220 -9.37 -14.57 -5.13
C LEU A 220 -9.20 -14.82 -6.64
N SER A 221 -8.38 -15.81 -7.01
CA SER A 221 -8.25 -16.22 -8.43
C SER A 221 -9.56 -16.75 -9.00
N ALA A 222 -10.34 -17.53 -8.22
CA ALA A 222 -11.67 -17.99 -8.63
C ALA A 222 -12.66 -16.82 -8.82
N LEU A 223 -12.46 -15.70 -8.13
CA LEU A 223 -13.21 -14.44 -8.31
C LEU A 223 -12.63 -13.53 -9.41
N SER A 224 -11.69 -14.04 -10.21
CA SER A 224 -10.98 -13.27 -11.26
C SER A 224 -10.15 -12.09 -10.71
N LEU A 225 -9.71 -12.18 -9.47
CA LEU A 225 -8.77 -11.28 -8.84
C LEU A 225 -7.38 -11.92 -8.90
N ASP A 226 -6.58 -11.52 -9.88
CA ASP A 226 -5.22 -12.05 -10.05
C ASP A 226 -4.21 -11.25 -9.23
N ARG A 227 -3.26 -11.94 -8.60
CA ARG A 227 -2.19 -11.27 -7.89
C ARG A 227 -1.29 -10.53 -8.86
N TYR A 228 -1.06 -9.24 -8.60
CA TYR A 228 -0.21 -8.40 -9.44
C TYR A 228 1.04 -7.85 -8.70
N GLU A 229 1.03 -7.88 -7.38
CA GLU A 229 2.18 -7.60 -6.53
C GLU A 229 2.10 -8.43 -5.23
N ILE A 230 3.01 -8.22 -4.29
CA ILE A 230 3.27 -9.10 -3.15
C ILE A 230 2.02 -9.40 -2.33
N SER A 231 1.17 -8.40 -2.07
CA SER A 231 -0.01 -8.51 -1.21
C SER A 231 -1.33 -8.23 -1.93
N SER A 232 -1.30 -7.73 -3.17
CA SER A 232 -2.49 -7.20 -3.82
C SER A 232 -2.94 -7.99 -5.03
N TYR A 233 -4.25 -8.14 -5.12
CA TYR A 233 -4.99 -8.87 -6.15
C TYR A 233 -5.99 -7.93 -6.81
N ALA A 234 -6.19 -8.04 -8.11
CA ALA A 234 -7.12 -7.18 -8.84
C ALA A 234 -7.72 -7.89 -10.06
N LYS A 235 -8.92 -7.49 -10.44
CA LYS A 235 -9.42 -7.71 -11.80
C LYS A 235 -8.50 -6.99 -12.78
N LYS A 236 -8.38 -7.50 -13.99
CA LYS A 236 -7.55 -6.88 -15.03
C LYS A 236 -7.97 -5.42 -15.28
N GLY A 237 -7.04 -4.49 -15.13
CA GLY A 237 -7.24 -3.04 -15.30
C GLY A 237 -7.65 -2.30 -14.02
N PHE A 238 -7.76 -3.02 -12.88
CA PHE A 238 -8.07 -2.44 -11.57
C PHE A 238 -6.88 -2.50 -10.58
N GLU A 239 -5.69 -2.83 -11.09
CA GLU A 239 -4.46 -2.79 -10.31
C GLU A 239 -4.22 -1.36 -9.78
N CYS A 240 -3.82 -1.22 -8.51
CA CYS A 240 -3.48 0.08 -7.94
C CYS A 240 -2.23 0.64 -8.63
N ARG A 241 -2.43 1.66 -9.45
CA ARG A 241 -1.34 2.26 -10.25
C ARG A 241 -0.32 2.99 -9.39
N HIS A 242 -0.77 3.55 -8.25
CA HIS A 242 0.13 4.16 -7.29
C HIS A 242 1.10 3.13 -6.69
N ASN A 243 0.59 1.98 -6.22
CA ASN A 243 1.43 0.92 -5.66
C ASN A 243 2.40 0.37 -6.71
N LEU A 244 1.92 0.14 -7.93
CA LEU A 244 2.80 -0.30 -9.03
C LEU A 244 3.89 0.71 -9.34
N ALA A 245 3.61 2.01 -9.33
CA ALA A 245 4.62 3.06 -9.55
C ALA A 245 5.72 2.99 -8.48
N VAL A 246 5.34 2.79 -7.21
CA VAL A 246 6.31 2.62 -6.10
C VAL A 246 7.15 1.36 -6.30
N TRP A 247 6.54 0.22 -6.61
CA TRP A 247 7.25 -1.05 -6.85
C TRP A 247 8.13 -1.02 -8.10
N ARG A 248 7.77 -0.25 -9.12
CA ARG A 248 8.63 -0.01 -10.30
C ARG A 248 9.81 0.91 -10.01
N GLY A 249 9.89 1.46 -8.79
CA GLY A 249 10.93 2.39 -8.38
C GLY A 249 10.76 3.79 -8.96
N GLU A 250 9.56 4.18 -9.35
CA GLU A 250 9.27 5.54 -9.84
C GLU A 250 9.39 6.58 -8.73
N ASP A 251 9.65 7.82 -9.11
CA ASP A 251 9.67 8.94 -8.18
C ASP A 251 8.25 9.27 -7.68
N TYR A 252 8.13 9.59 -6.40
CA TYR A 252 6.89 10.03 -5.79
C TYR A 252 7.13 11.02 -4.65
N ILE A 253 6.21 11.94 -4.50
CA ILE A 253 6.17 12.90 -3.40
C ILE A 253 5.45 12.25 -2.22
N GLY A 254 6.11 12.18 -1.07
CA GLY A 254 5.48 11.88 0.22
C GLY A 254 5.13 13.18 0.92
N LEU A 255 3.84 13.40 1.17
CA LEU A 255 3.31 14.59 1.80
C LEU A 255 2.63 14.24 3.12
N GLY A 256 3.03 14.88 4.19
CA GLY A 256 2.46 14.69 5.53
C GLY A 256 3.40 13.99 6.51
N ALA A 257 3.10 14.14 7.80
CA ALA A 257 3.88 13.54 8.88
C ALA A 257 3.82 12.02 8.83
N GLY A 258 4.96 11.37 8.71
CA GLY A 258 5.08 9.92 8.51
C GLY A 258 5.10 9.49 7.04
N ALA A 259 4.80 10.37 6.08
CA ALA A 259 4.90 10.06 4.66
C ALA A 259 6.35 9.85 4.24
N HIS A 260 6.61 8.77 3.52
CA HIS A 260 7.87 8.58 2.81
C HIS A 260 7.77 9.14 1.39
N GLY A 261 8.88 9.64 0.86
CA GLY A 261 9.00 10.13 -0.52
C GLY A 261 10.31 9.70 -1.16
N ARG A 262 10.32 9.66 -2.50
CA ARG A 262 11.49 9.35 -3.33
C ARG A 262 11.53 10.30 -4.52
N ILE A 263 12.64 11.01 -4.70
CA ILE A 263 12.90 11.81 -5.91
C ILE A 263 14.40 11.70 -6.24
N GLY A 264 14.72 11.12 -7.40
CA GLY A 264 16.11 10.84 -7.76
C GLY A 264 16.79 9.98 -6.68
N LEU A 265 17.96 10.39 -6.26
CA LEU A 265 18.74 9.70 -5.22
C LEU A 265 18.23 9.93 -3.79
N PHE A 266 17.27 10.84 -3.61
CA PHE A 266 16.82 11.23 -2.28
C PHE A 266 15.63 10.39 -1.79
N ARG A 267 15.68 10.04 -0.51
CA ARG A 267 14.57 9.48 0.28
C ARG A 267 14.20 10.49 1.34
N SER A 268 12.93 10.60 1.65
CA SER A 268 12.47 11.52 2.69
C SER A 268 11.42 10.89 3.59
N ARG A 269 11.30 11.46 4.79
CA ARG A 269 10.20 11.16 5.71
C ARG A 269 9.64 12.46 6.27
N GLY A 270 8.36 12.74 6.01
CA GLY A 270 7.70 13.94 6.51
C GLY A 270 7.51 13.93 8.02
N THR A 271 7.54 15.13 8.63
CA THR A 271 7.19 15.39 10.03
C THR A 271 6.03 16.39 10.11
N PHE A 272 5.52 16.68 11.31
CA PHE A 272 4.50 17.75 11.46
C PHE A 272 5.06 19.14 11.14
N GLU A 273 6.33 19.37 11.46
CA GLU A 273 7.04 20.63 11.23
C GLU A 273 7.49 20.77 9.78
N ASN A 274 7.83 19.67 9.12
CA ASN A 274 8.27 19.61 7.74
C ASN A 274 7.53 18.49 6.99
N PRO A 275 6.25 18.69 6.64
CA PRO A 275 5.43 17.64 6.03
C PRO A 275 5.77 17.32 4.58
N ALA A 276 6.62 18.12 3.92
CA ALA A 276 7.11 17.87 2.56
C ALA A 276 8.61 18.20 2.49
N PRO A 277 9.47 17.35 3.06
CA PRO A 277 10.91 17.62 3.05
C PRO A 277 11.53 17.53 1.65
N LEU A 278 10.90 16.76 0.75
CA LEU A 278 11.39 16.52 -0.60
C LEU A 278 10.32 16.87 -1.63
N LEU A 279 10.62 17.86 -2.47
CA LEU A 279 9.81 18.26 -3.63
C LEU A 279 10.73 18.42 -4.85
N PRO A 280 10.23 18.27 -6.09
CA PRO A 280 11.05 18.48 -7.30
C PRO A 280 11.72 19.85 -7.38
N SER A 281 11.07 20.87 -6.81
CA SER A 281 11.57 22.26 -6.78
C SER A 281 12.43 22.59 -5.56
N LYS A 282 12.54 21.67 -4.60
CA LYS A 282 13.22 21.91 -3.31
C LYS A 282 14.23 20.81 -3.03
N ARG A 283 15.52 21.16 -3.03
CA ARG A 283 16.55 20.23 -2.54
C ARG A 283 16.35 19.99 -1.05
N CYS A 284 16.41 18.75 -0.66
CA CYS A 284 16.39 18.35 0.74
C CYS A 284 17.75 18.65 1.39
N ALA A 285 17.73 19.42 2.46
CA ALA A 285 18.95 19.88 3.12
C ALA A 285 18.97 19.60 4.63
N ASN A 286 18.11 18.69 5.11
CA ASN A 286 17.95 18.43 6.55
C ASN A 286 17.88 16.93 6.88
N ALA A 287 17.82 16.62 8.19
CA ALA A 287 17.78 15.26 8.71
C ALA A 287 16.54 14.43 8.27
N ASP A 288 15.52 15.06 7.66
CA ASP A 288 14.33 14.36 7.15
C ASP A 288 14.57 13.69 5.79
N CYS A 289 15.76 13.84 5.22
CA CYS A 289 16.15 13.24 3.96
C CYS A 289 17.47 12.48 4.04
N THR A 290 17.55 11.43 3.26
CA THR A 290 18.77 10.65 3.03
C THR A 290 19.09 10.66 1.55
N GLU A 291 20.32 11.02 1.19
CA GLU A 291 20.86 10.85 -0.17
C GLU A 291 21.51 9.48 -0.28
N LEU A 292 21.07 8.70 -1.27
CA LEU A 292 21.65 7.39 -1.57
C LEU A 292 22.77 7.53 -2.60
N GLY A 293 23.74 6.62 -2.55
CA GLY A 293 24.67 6.47 -3.65
C GLY A 293 23.99 5.84 -4.87
N ASP A 294 24.52 6.10 -6.08
CA ASP A 294 24.00 5.61 -7.36
C ASP A 294 23.75 4.10 -7.36
N VAL A 295 24.68 3.31 -6.80
CA VAL A 295 24.54 1.86 -6.71
C VAL A 295 23.37 1.46 -5.82
N GLN A 296 23.24 2.09 -4.65
CA GLN A 296 22.18 1.75 -3.71
C GLN A 296 20.80 2.13 -4.26
N ASP A 297 20.64 3.30 -4.88
CA ASP A 297 19.39 3.70 -5.53
C ASP A 297 19.03 2.75 -6.67
N ALA A 298 20.00 2.40 -7.51
CA ALA A 298 19.79 1.47 -8.62
C ALA A 298 19.38 0.07 -8.11
N LEU A 299 20.02 -0.44 -7.05
CA LEU A 299 19.67 -1.71 -6.41
C LEU A 299 18.22 -1.70 -5.92
N GLU A 300 17.82 -0.69 -5.15
CA GLU A 300 16.44 -0.58 -4.67
C GLU A 300 15.43 -0.56 -5.82
N ARG A 301 15.67 0.27 -6.85
CA ARG A 301 14.76 0.38 -8.01
C ARG A 301 14.66 -0.90 -8.82
N ALA A 302 15.76 -1.62 -8.98
CA ALA A 302 15.79 -2.88 -9.70
C ALA A 302 15.09 -3.98 -8.90
N LEU A 303 15.46 -4.17 -7.64
CA LEU A 303 15.00 -5.28 -6.81
C LEU A 303 13.50 -5.14 -6.40
N PHE A 304 13.00 -3.92 -6.25
CA PHE A 304 11.57 -3.71 -5.96
C PHE A 304 10.65 -4.28 -7.05
N ARG A 305 11.11 -4.37 -8.30
CA ARG A 305 10.34 -4.96 -9.41
C ARG A 305 10.02 -6.43 -9.19
N LEU A 306 10.88 -7.18 -8.47
CA LEU A 306 10.60 -8.57 -8.11
C LEU A 306 9.31 -8.72 -7.27
N ARG A 307 8.88 -7.66 -6.59
CA ARG A 307 7.62 -7.66 -5.82
C ARG A 307 6.37 -7.64 -6.70
N THR A 308 6.51 -7.46 -8.00
CA THR A 308 5.40 -7.42 -8.96
C THR A 308 5.39 -8.64 -9.87
N ARG A 309 4.23 -8.96 -10.44
CA ARG A 309 4.13 -10.00 -11.48
C ARG A 309 4.91 -9.69 -12.76
N GLU A 310 5.26 -8.42 -12.98
CA GLU A 310 6.11 -7.99 -14.11
C GLU A 310 7.54 -8.52 -13.94
N GLY A 311 7.98 -8.65 -12.70
CA GLY A 311 9.27 -9.20 -12.34
C GLY A 311 10.46 -8.29 -12.66
N LEU A 312 11.65 -8.87 -12.54
CA LEU A 312 12.94 -8.23 -12.80
C LEU A 312 13.39 -8.58 -14.22
N ASP A 313 13.42 -7.61 -15.09
CA ASP A 313 14.00 -7.72 -16.43
C ASP A 313 15.46 -7.27 -16.41
N LEU A 314 16.41 -8.22 -16.58
CA LEU A 314 17.84 -7.93 -16.57
C LEU A 314 18.27 -7.03 -17.73
N VAL A 315 17.59 -7.08 -18.89
CA VAL A 315 17.87 -6.20 -20.03
C VAL A 315 17.47 -4.77 -19.71
N PHE A 316 16.29 -4.60 -19.08
CA PHE A 316 15.87 -3.30 -18.56
C PHE A 316 16.87 -2.76 -17.54
N VAL A 317 17.31 -3.59 -16.58
CA VAL A 317 18.28 -3.19 -15.54
C VAL A 317 19.61 -2.75 -16.15
N GLU A 318 20.14 -3.49 -17.12
CA GLU A 318 21.37 -3.14 -17.81
C GLU A 318 21.31 -1.76 -18.48
N ASN A 319 20.19 -1.48 -19.14
CA ASN A 319 19.98 -0.20 -19.85
C ASN A 319 19.68 0.96 -18.90
N ALA A 320 18.83 0.74 -17.90
CA ALA A 320 18.36 1.78 -16.99
C ALA A 320 19.36 2.10 -15.87
N TYR A 321 20.15 1.09 -15.45
CA TYR A 321 21.07 1.18 -14.32
C TYR A 321 22.45 0.62 -14.68
N PRO A 322 23.24 1.25 -15.58
CA PRO A 322 24.54 0.76 -16.03
C PRO A 322 25.53 0.49 -14.88
N VAL A 323 25.38 1.19 -13.77
CA VAL A 323 26.18 1.00 -12.55
C VAL A 323 26.07 -0.43 -11.97
N LEU A 324 25.02 -1.17 -12.31
CA LEU A 324 24.79 -2.56 -11.89
C LEU A 324 25.32 -3.60 -12.90
N ALA A 325 25.84 -3.20 -14.06
CA ALA A 325 26.22 -4.10 -15.14
C ALA A 325 27.15 -5.22 -14.69
N SER A 326 28.11 -4.95 -13.81
CA SER A 326 29.04 -5.94 -13.27
C SER A 326 28.38 -7.01 -12.39
N ARG A 327 27.20 -6.75 -11.82
CA ARG A 327 26.46 -7.70 -10.98
C ARG A 327 25.55 -8.64 -11.79
N LEU A 328 25.17 -8.25 -13.01
CA LEU A 328 24.16 -8.98 -13.79
C LEU A 328 24.52 -10.44 -14.09
N PRO A 329 25.77 -10.82 -14.39
CA PRO A 329 26.12 -12.23 -14.61
C PRO A 329 25.89 -13.09 -13.35
N GLU A 330 26.28 -12.60 -12.17
CA GLU A 330 26.04 -13.27 -10.88
C GLU A 330 24.55 -13.34 -10.57
N TRP A 331 23.82 -12.24 -10.71
CA TRP A 331 22.37 -12.21 -10.52
C TRP A 331 21.67 -13.22 -11.42
N LYS A 332 22.03 -13.27 -12.70
CA LYS A 332 21.42 -14.21 -13.64
C LYS A 332 21.64 -15.66 -13.21
N ALA A 333 22.83 -16.01 -12.73
CA ALA A 333 23.11 -17.35 -12.23
C ALA A 333 22.27 -17.70 -11.00
N LYS A 334 22.18 -16.79 -10.01
CA LYS A 334 21.34 -16.94 -8.82
C LYS A 334 19.85 -17.05 -9.17
N LEU A 335 19.35 -16.16 -10.03
CA LEU A 335 17.96 -16.15 -10.45
C LEU A 335 17.57 -17.43 -11.20
N LEU A 336 18.44 -17.98 -12.05
CA LEU A 336 18.22 -19.27 -12.71
C LEU A 336 18.17 -20.42 -11.70
N SER A 337 19.05 -20.44 -10.70
CA SER A 337 19.02 -21.44 -9.62
C SER A 337 17.69 -21.36 -8.83
N LEU A 338 17.17 -20.16 -8.58
CA LEU A 338 15.87 -19.97 -7.92
C LEU A 338 14.69 -20.39 -8.82
N VAL A 339 14.84 -20.30 -10.15
CA VAL A 339 13.85 -20.87 -11.09
C VAL A 339 13.85 -22.40 -11.00
N ASP A 340 15.03 -23.02 -10.99
CA ASP A 340 15.16 -24.49 -10.85
C ASP A 340 14.60 -24.99 -9.52
N ALA A 341 14.70 -24.18 -8.47
CA ALA A 341 14.09 -24.44 -7.15
C ALA A 341 12.58 -24.17 -7.09
N GLY A 342 11.96 -23.65 -8.16
CA GLY A 342 10.52 -23.30 -8.20
C GLY A 342 10.14 -22.05 -7.39
N ILE A 343 11.11 -21.26 -6.97
CA ILE A 343 10.91 -19.98 -6.25
C ILE A 343 10.61 -18.84 -7.22
N LEU A 344 11.24 -18.85 -8.37
CA LEU A 344 10.99 -17.90 -9.45
C LEU A 344 10.41 -18.61 -10.68
N SER A 345 9.88 -17.84 -11.59
CA SER A 345 9.46 -18.24 -12.93
C SER A 345 10.08 -17.32 -13.97
N ASN A 346 10.28 -17.84 -15.18
CA ASN A 346 10.64 -17.02 -16.35
C ASN A 346 9.38 -16.40 -16.94
N ALA A 347 8.97 -15.26 -16.39
CA ALA A 347 7.77 -14.55 -16.83
C ALA A 347 8.08 -13.70 -18.07
N GLY A 348 7.82 -14.19 -19.27
CA GLY A 348 7.92 -13.39 -20.50
C GLY A 348 9.27 -13.42 -21.22
N GLY A 349 10.20 -14.34 -20.88
CA GLY A 349 11.44 -14.51 -21.64
C GLY A 349 12.65 -14.89 -20.81
N LYS A 350 13.77 -15.20 -21.49
CA LYS A 350 15.02 -15.74 -20.87
C LYS A 350 15.70 -14.82 -19.83
N ASN A 351 15.28 -13.56 -19.73
CA ASN A 351 15.90 -12.55 -18.87
C ASN A 351 14.89 -11.85 -17.93
N VAL A 352 13.64 -12.30 -17.90
CA VAL A 352 12.59 -11.75 -17.01
C VAL A 352 12.26 -12.78 -15.94
N PHE A 353 12.45 -12.42 -14.69
CA PHE A 353 12.29 -13.28 -13.52
C PHE A 353 11.21 -12.70 -12.61
N ALA A 354 10.17 -13.47 -12.33
CA ALA A 354 9.11 -13.08 -11.40
C ALA A 354 8.95 -14.13 -10.29
N LEU A 355 8.52 -13.69 -9.11
CA LEU A 355 8.24 -14.60 -8.02
C LEU A 355 7.10 -15.57 -8.41
N SER A 356 7.31 -16.86 -8.15
CA SER A 356 6.25 -17.87 -8.19
C SER A 356 5.27 -17.67 -7.03
N GLY A 357 4.18 -18.43 -6.98
CA GLY A 357 3.29 -18.44 -5.81
C GLY A 357 4.06 -18.64 -4.51
N ARG A 358 4.91 -19.67 -4.47
CA ARG A 358 5.77 -19.97 -3.32
C ARG A 358 6.88 -18.94 -3.09
N GLY A 359 7.42 -18.38 -4.17
CA GLY A 359 8.49 -17.38 -4.09
C GLY A 359 8.03 -16.06 -3.47
N THR A 360 6.76 -15.71 -3.60
CA THR A 360 6.23 -14.48 -3.01
C THR A 360 6.32 -14.49 -1.48
N GLU A 361 6.17 -15.64 -0.88
CA GLU A 361 6.20 -15.84 0.57
C GLU A 361 7.61 -15.70 1.16
N VAL A 362 8.62 -15.93 0.33
CA VAL A 362 10.05 -15.82 0.69
C VAL A 362 10.75 -14.65 -0.03
N CYS A 363 9.97 -13.66 -0.47
CA CYS A 363 10.45 -12.54 -1.28
C CYS A 363 11.65 -11.82 -0.63
N ASP A 364 11.59 -11.54 0.66
CA ASP A 364 12.67 -10.81 1.36
C ASP A 364 13.97 -11.63 1.43
N ALA A 365 13.89 -12.95 1.54
CA ALA A 365 15.05 -13.83 1.45
C ALA A 365 15.65 -13.78 0.04
N VAL A 366 14.83 -13.88 -1.01
CA VAL A 366 15.26 -13.75 -2.41
C VAL A 366 15.96 -12.41 -2.66
N LEU A 367 15.38 -11.31 -2.18
CA LEU A 367 15.97 -9.98 -2.31
C LEU A 367 17.34 -9.89 -1.60
N SER A 368 17.45 -10.48 -0.41
CA SER A 368 18.69 -10.48 0.38
C SER A 368 19.83 -11.22 -0.31
N GLU A 369 19.53 -12.23 -1.13
CA GLU A 369 20.56 -12.95 -1.90
C GLU A 369 21.13 -12.14 -3.08
N LEU A 370 20.43 -11.10 -3.52
CA LEU A 370 20.82 -10.26 -4.66
C LEU A 370 21.52 -8.97 -4.25
N ILE A 371 21.49 -8.57 -2.98
CA ILE A 371 22.18 -7.40 -2.45
C ILE A 371 23.65 -7.69 -2.20
#